data_5041fc248091ce405bfae9f114d3966e
#
_entry.id   5041fc248091ce405bfae9f114d3966e
#
_cell.length_a   1.000
_cell.length_b   1.000
_cell.length_c   1.000
_cell.angle_alpha   90.00
_cell.angle_beta   90.00
_cell.angle_gamma   90.00
#
_symmetry.space_group_name_H-M   'P 1'
#
loop_
_entity.id
_entity.type
_entity.pdbx_description
1 polymer ?
#
loop_
_entity_poly.entity_id
_entity_poly.type
_entity_poly.pdbx_seq_one_letter_code
_entity_poly.pdbx_strand_id
1 'polypeptide(L)'
;LILCPLLVALLVYIKMGTKPRNYKSTTTIYTGIVSGYDITTTEGSRQDWNVINNAMDNLINIILSQSTLKNVSLRLYAQGLTHLDPDNDNQYLSARTSRYLLSKTPPDVMELVDHTSEKNTYENLRKYEEIDHNNHVYGMFHWSPPYYSYQALSQIKVKRLANSDMLEISYENDDPAIVYNTLIILNDEFVKQYRDLRFGETNNVIAYFESELERVGNNLRNLEDSLRDYNVQHRVINYDEQTKHI
;
A
#
# COMPACT_ATOMS: atom_id res chain seq x y z
N LEU A 1 37.11 45.61 -18.69
CA LEU A 1 35.89 45.68 -17.88
C LEU A 1 34.80 44.70 -18.32
N ILE A 2 34.68 44.39 -19.64
CA ILE A 2 33.65 43.52 -20.23
C ILE A 2 33.99 42.02 -20.06
N LEU A 3 35.25 41.66 -19.90
CA LEU A 3 35.73 40.27 -19.80
C LEU A 3 35.22 39.58 -18.53
N CYS A 4 35.14 40.30 -17.42
CA CYS A 4 34.72 39.76 -16.11
C CYS A 4 33.26 39.28 -16.07
N PRO A 5 32.25 40.07 -16.55
CA PRO A 5 30.88 39.62 -16.60
C PRO A 5 30.66 38.49 -17.60
N LEU A 6 31.44 38.44 -18.70
CA LEU A 6 31.39 37.38 -19.68
C LEU A 6 31.88 36.03 -19.12
N LEU A 7 32.95 36.07 -18.31
CA LEU A 7 33.49 34.90 -17.62
C LEU A 7 32.54 34.37 -16.54
N VAL A 8 31.89 35.29 -15.80
CA VAL A 8 30.86 34.92 -14.81
C VAL A 8 29.65 34.32 -15.51
N ALA A 9 29.16 34.89 -16.62
CA ALA A 9 28.06 34.35 -17.40
C ALA A 9 28.38 32.94 -17.94
N LEU A 10 29.60 32.70 -18.42
CA LEU A 10 30.06 31.41 -18.88
C LEU A 10 30.10 30.38 -17.73
N LEU A 11 30.60 30.75 -16.56
CA LEU A 11 30.61 29.88 -15.37
C LEU A 11 29.20 29.52 -14.89
N VAL A 12 28.29 30.51 -14.89
CA VAL A 12 26.88 30.29 -14.54
C VAL A 12 26.23 29.37 -15.57
N TYR A 13 26.46 29.58 -16.87
CA TYR A 13 25.92 28.76 -17.93
C TYR A 13 26.37 27.28 -17.82
N ILE A 14 27.67 27.06 -17.55
CA ILE A 14 28.21 25.72 -17.32
C ILE A 14 27.59 25.08 -16.07
N LYS A 15 27.47 25.83 -14.96
CA LYS A 15 26.84 25.32 -13.72
C LYS A 15 25.35 25.05 -13.87
N MET A 16 24.63 25.85 -14.65
CA MET A 16 23.20 25.60 -14.91
C MET A 16 22.98 24.40 -15.83
N GLY A 17 23.87 24.20 -16.85
CA GLY A 17 23.79 23.06 -17.75
C GLY A 17 24.09 21.71 -17.08
N THR A 18 24.77 21.70 -15.92
CA THR A 18 25.11 20.48 -15.18
C THR A 18 24.10 20.08 -14.12
N LYS A 19 23.08 20.92 -13.84
CA LYS A 19 22.03 20.54 -12.89
C LYS A 19 21.14 19.46 -13.50
N PRO A 20 20.92 18.33 -12.83
CA PRO A 20 19.96 17.33 -13.29
C PRO A 20 18.57 17.98 -13.39
N ARG A 21 17.85 17.66 -14.45
CA ARG A 21 16.46 18.09 -14.61
C ARG A 21 15.58 17.26 -13.68
N ASN A 22 14.71 17.90 -12.93
CA ASN A 22 13.71 17.19 -12.15
C ASN A 22 12.42 17.05 -12.97
N TYR A 23 11.89 15.85 -12.96
CA TYR A 23 10.61 15.49 -13.58
C TYR A 23 9.59 15.25 -12.49
N LYS A 24 8.39 15.77 -12.70
CA LYS A 24 7.27 15.58 -11.78
C LYS A 24 6.14 14.88 -12.50
N SER A 25 5.58 13.86 -11.87
CA SER A 25 4.34 13.23 -12.31
C SER A 25 3.30 13.27 -11.18
N THR A 26 2.04 13.23 -11.57
CA THR A 26 0.91 13.28 -10.64
C THR A 26 -0.15 12.27 -11.10
N THR A 27 -0.71 11.53 -10.16
CA THR A 27 -1.85 10.64 -10.37
C THR A 27 -2.94 10.94 -9.36
N THR A 28 -4.17 10.53 -9.66
CA THR A 28 -5.32 10.73 -8.77
C THR A 28 -6.02 9.40 -8.54
N ILE A 29 -6.30 9.11 -7.27
CA ILE A 29 -7.04 7.91 -6.85
C ILE A 29 -8.41 8.33 -6.34
N TYR A 30 -9.47 7.66 -6.83
CA TYR A 30 -10.81 7.78 -6.29
C TYR A 30 -11.01 6.73 -5.18
N THR A 31 -11.40 7.18 -3.98
CA THR A 31 -11.49 6.31 -2.79
C THR A 31 -12.90 5.82 -2.48
N GLY A 32 -13.94 6.53 -2.93
CA GLY A 32 -15.34 6.20 -2.67
C GLY A 32 -15.79 6.32 -1.21
N ILE A 33 -14.97 6.92 -0.33
CA ILE A 33 -15.29 6.99 1.10
C ILE A 33 -16.46 7.93 1.37
N VAL A 34 -16.46 9.12 0.81
CA VAL A 34 -17.53 10.11 1.06
C VAL A 34 -18.85 9.61 0.49
N SER A 35 -18.82 9.13 -0.76
CA SER A 35 -20.00 8.58 -1.44
C SER A 35 -20.51 7.29 -0.79
N GLY A 36 -19.62 6.47 -0.21
CA GLY A 36 -20.00 5.25 0.53
C GLY A 36 -20.76 5.54 1.82
N TYR A 37 -20.44 6.62 2.53
CA TYR A 37 -21.17 7.03 3.73
C TYR A 37 -22.58 7.52 3.45
N ASP A 38 -22.82 8.17 2.30
CA ASP A 38 -24.16 8.63 1.90
C ASP A 38 -25.16 7.47 1.67
N ILE A 39 -24.68 6.29 1.27
CA ILE A 39 -25.53 5.11 1.01
C ILE A 39 -25.96 4.44 2.32
N THR A 40 -25.17 4.56 3.39
CA THR A 40 -25.41 3.86 4.68
C THR A 40 -26.14 4.72 5.70
N THR A 41 -26.28 6.03 5.49
CA THR A 41 -26.97 6.92 6.40
C THR A 41 -28.46 6.90 6.14
N THR A 42 -29.26 6.51 7.17
CA THR A 42 -30.72 6.67 7.19
C THR A 42 -31.07 8.13 6.97
N GLU A 43 -32.11 8.42 6.21
CA GLU A 43 -32.60 9.79 5.94
C GLU A 43 -32.61 10.62 7.23
N GLY A 44 -31.76 11.67 7.28
CA GLY A 44 -31.68 12.64 8.38
C GLY A 44 -30.41 12.60 9.24
N SER A 45 -29.46 11.67 9.06
CA SER A 45 -28.19 11.72 9.76
C SER A 45 -27.22 12.67 9.06
N ARG A 46 -26.70 13.67 9.80
CA ARG A 46 -25.63 14.54 9.30
C ARG A 46 -24.37 13.73 9.02
N GLN A 47 -23.77 13.94 7.85
CA GLN A 47 -22.42 13.42 7.56
C GLN A 47 -21.45 13.83 8.68
N ASP A 48 -20.85 12.85 9.35
CA ASP A 48 -19.79 13.13 10.31
C ASP A 48 -18.45 13.32 9.56
N TRP A 49 -18.16 14.58 9.30
CA TRP A 49 -16.93 14.99 8.62
C TRP A 49 -15.65 14.53 9.34
N ASN A 50 -15.71 14.34 10.67
CA ASN A 50 -14.55 13.86 11.42
C ASN A 50 -14.25 12.40 11.07
N VAL A 51 -15.28 11.57 10.96
CA VAL A 51 -15.12 10.16 10.55
C VAL A 51 -14.57 10.07 9.13
N ILE A 52 -15.11 10.86 8.21
CA ILE A 52 -14.64 10.92 6.82
C ILE A 52 -13.19 11.40 6.75
N ASN A 53 -12.84 12.46 7.45
CA ASN A 53 -11.47 12.98 7.48
C ASN A 53 -10.49 11.96 8.06
N ASN A 54 -10.83 11.32 9.17
CA ASN A 54 -10.01 10.27 9.77
C ASN A 54 -9.82 9.07 8.80
N ALA A 55 -10.86 8.68 8.08
CA ALA A 55 -10.75 7.61 7.08
C ALA A 55 -9.82 8.01 5.92
N MET A 56 -9.90 9.24 5.44
CA MET A 56 -9.02 9.76 4.39
C MET A 56 -7.57 9.86 4.88
N ASP A 57 -7.34 10.34 6.12
CA ASP A 57 -6.01 10.41 6.72
C ASP A 57 -5.40 9.00 6.90
N ASN A 58 -6.22 8.01 7.28
CA ASN A 58 -5.79 6.61 7.34
C ASN A 58 -5.35 6.08 5.97
N LEU A 59 -6.06 6.41 4.88
CA LEU A 59 -5.62 6.04 3.53
C LEU A 59 -4.29 6.68 3.16
N ILE A 60 -4.11 7.97 3.47
CA ILE A 60 -2.83 8.66 3.24
C ILE A 60 -1.71 7.97 4.02
N ASN A 61 -1.96 7.59 5.27
CA ASN A 61 -1.00 6.88 6.10
C ASN A 61 -0.67 5.48 5.56
N ILE A 62 -1.64 4.76 5.00
CA ILE A 62 -1.39 3.46 4.34
C ILE A 62 -0.50 3.66 3.11
N ILE A 63 -0.80 4.65 2.25
CA ILE A 63 0.00 4.95 1.06
C ILE A 63 1.45 5.26 1.42
N LEU A 64 1.66 6.07 2.46
CA LEU A 64 2.99 6.51 2.91
C LEU A 64 3.62 5.60 3.97
N SER A 65 2.98 4.49 4.31
CA SER A 65 3.52 3.56 5.31
C SER A 65 4.86 2.98 4.86
N GLN A 66 5.72 2.70 5.82
CA GLN A 66 7.03 2.10 5.55
C GLN A 66 6.90 0.76 4.82
N SER A 67 5.87 -0.03 5.14
CA SER A 67 5.62 -1.32 4.47
C SER A 67 5.25 -1.13 3.00
N THR A 68 4.37 -0.16 2.68
CA THR A 68 4.02 0.16 1.29
C THR A 68 5.24 0.63 0.52
N LEU A 69 5.99 1.61 1.07
CA LEU A 69 7.16 2.17 0.42
C LEU A 69 8.28 1.14 0.24
N LYS A 70 8.44 0.19 1.18
CA LYS A 70 9.38 -0.92 1.05
C LYS A 70 9.04 -1.83 -0.13
N ASN A 71 7.77 -2.22 -0.26
CA ASN A 71 7.33 -3.05 -1.38
C ASN A 71 7.49 -2.31 -2.72
N VAL A 72 7.17 -1.00 -2.75
CA VAL A 72 7.40 -0.16 -3.93
C VAL A 72 8.88 -0.13 -4.30
N SER A 73 9.77 0.10 -3.33
CA SER A 73 11.22 0.09 -3.53
C SER A 73 11.69 -1.22 -4.15
N LEU A 74 11.30 -2.33 -3.56
CA LEU A 74 11.73 -3.66 -4.02
C LEU A 74 11.19 -4.00 -5.40
N ARG A 75 9.92 -3.67 -5.70
CA ARG A 75 9.34 -3.86 -7.04
C ARG A 75 10.02 -2.97 -8.08
N LEU A 76 10.26 -1.70 -7.74
CA LEU A 76 10.94 -0.76 -8.63
C LEU A 76 12.37 -1.21 -8.92
N TYR A 77 13.07 -1.75 -7.91
CA TYR A 77 14.41 -2.30 -8.06
C TYR A 77 14.40 -3.57 -8.92
N ALA A 78 13.47 -4.49 -8.67
CA ALA A 78 13.31 -5.70 -9.49
C ALA A 78 13.03 -5.37 -10.95
N GLN A 79 12.11 -4.44 -11.22
CA GLN A 79 11.79 -3.95 -12.56
C GLN A 79 13.02 -3.35 -13.24
N GLY A 80 13.76 -2.50 -12.51
CA GLY A 80 15.00 -1.89 -13.01
C GLY A 80 16.05 -2.91 -13.38
N LEU A 81 16.29 -3.92 -12.55
CA LEU A 81 17.27 -4.98 -12.84
C LEU A 81 16.84 -5.89 -13.99
N THR A 82 15.55 -6.19 -14.12
CA THR A 82 15.02 -7.02 -15.22
C THR A 82 15.19 -6.35 -16.58
N HIS A 83 15.06 -5.01 -16.63
CA HIS A 83 15.05 -4.23 -17.87
C HIS A 83 16.26 -3.31 -18.04
N LEU A 84 17.42 -3.71 -17.52
CA LEU A 84 18.66 -2.95 -17.65
C LEU A 84 19.03 -2.74 -19.13
N ASP A 85 19.21 -1.48 -19.52
CA ASP A 85 19.81 -1.08 -20.80
C ASP A 85 20.76 0.12 -20.53
N PRO A 86 22.07 -0.12 -20.47
CA PRO A 86 23.04 0.94 -20.18
C PRO A 86 23.26 1.90 -21.35
N ASP A 87 22.82 1.55 -22.53
CA ASP A 87 23.07 2.31 -23.75
C ASP A 87 21.89 3.19 -24.15
N ASN A 88 20.66 2.77 -23.85
CA ASN A 88 19.44 3.47 -24.25
C ASN A 88 18.51 3.74 -23.06
N ASP A 89 17.80 4.87 -23.15
CA ASP A 89 16.67 5.12 -22.28
C ASP A 89 15.50 4.20 -22.68
N ASN A 90 14.84 3.60 -21.68
CA ASN A 90 13.66 2.78 -21.91
C ASN A 90 12.50 3.23 -21.01
N GLN A 91 11.36 2.55 -21.10
CA GLN A 91 10.17 2.91 -20.32
C GLN A 91 10.30 2.68 -18.81
N TYR A 92 11.33 1.96 -18.37
CA TYR A 92 11.57 1.60 -16.97
C TYR A 92 12.68 2.42 -16.32
N LEU A 93 13.75 2.73 -17.08
CA LEU A 93 14.93 3.43 -16.60
C LEU A 93 15.57 4.28 -17.71
N SER A 94 16.19 5.40 -17.32
CA SER A 94 17.16 6.04 -18.19
C SER A 94 18.46 5.23 -18.28
N ALA A 95 19.21 5.37 -19.39
CA ALA A 95 20.53 4.78 -19.57
C ALA A 95 21.50 5.17 -18.43
N ARG A 96 21.36 6.38 -17.88
CA ARG A 96 22.14 6.84 -16.74
C ARG A 96 21.85 6.00 -15.49
N THR A 97 20.58 5.78 -15.19
CA THR A 97 20.16 4.98 -14.03
C THR A 97 20.51 3.50 -14.22
N SER A 98 20.40 2.98 -15.45
CA SER A 98 20.85 1.62 -15.78
C SER A 98 22.34 1.42 -15.51
N ARG A 99 23.20 2.37 -15.94
CA ARG A 99 24.65 2.34 -15.64
C ARG A 99 24.92 2.45 -14.14
N TYR A 100 24.15 3.28 -13.43
CA TYR A 100 24.25 3.38 -11.97
C TYR A 100 23.95 2.03 -11.31
N LEU A 101 22.85 1.38 -11.68
CA LEU A 101 22.47 0.07 -11.13
C LEU A 101 23.54 -0.99 -11.42
N LEU A 102 24.02 -1.10 -12.66
CA LEU A 102 25.10 -2.02 -13.01
C LEU A 102 26.37 -1.81 -12.19
N SER A 103 26.71 -0.54 -11.87
CA SER A 103 27.90 -0.22 -11.11
C SER A 103 27.79 -0.48 -9.63
N LYS A 104 26.58 -0.54 -9.10
CA LYS A 104 26.29 -0.64 -7.65
C LYS A 104 25.73 -1.98 -7.21
N THR A 105 25.08 -2.71 -8.12
CA THR A 105 24.49 -4.01 -7.80
C THR A 105 25.61 -5.09 -7.78
N PRO A 106 25.78 -5.80 -6.65
CA PRO A 106 26.74 -6.88 -6.55
C PRO A 106 26.38 -8.08 -7.45
N PRO A 107 27.38 -8.91 -7.83
CA PRO A 107 27.16 -10.07 -8.72
C PRO A 107 26.18 -11.08 -8.17
N ASP A 108 26.18 -11.35 -6.86
CA ASP A 108 25.26 -12.25 -6.19
C ASP A 108 23.80 -11.82 -6.29
N VAL A 109 23.53 -10.51 -6.29
CA VAL A 109 22.20 -9.96 -6.53
C VAL A 109 21.83 -10.05 -8.02
N MET A 110 22.79 -9.86 -8.92
CA MET A 110 22.55 -9.99 -10.36
C MET A 110 22.18 -11.42 -10.78
N GLU A 111 22.70 -12.43 -10.08
CA GLU A 111 22.32 -13.84 -10.30
C GLU A 111 20.85 -14.15 -9.93
N LEU A 112 20.23 -13.31 -9.14
CA LEU A 112 18.81 -13.46 -8.76
C LEU A 112 17.84 -12.90 -9.81
N VAL A 113 18.35 -12.21 -10.83
CA VAL A 113 17.55 -11.52 -11.83
C VAL A 113 17.06 -12.51 -12.88
N ASP A 114 15.75 -12.58 -13.06
CA ASP A 114 15.11 -13.28 -14.18
C ASP A 114 14.73 -12.24 -15.23
N HIS A 115 15.52 -12.14 -16.30
CA HIS A 115 15.29 -11.19 -17.40
C HIS A 115 13.99 -11.42 -18.17
N THR A 116 13.27 -12.52 -17.92
CA THR A 116 12.00 -12.84 -18.56
C THR A 116 10.78 -12.50 -17.69
N SER A 117 10.99 -12.26 -16.38
CA SER A 117 9.90 -12.08 -15.43
C SER A 117 10.27 -11.15 -14.28
N GLU A 118 9.69 -9.95 -14.28
CA GLU A 118 9.78 -9.01 -13.15
C GLU A 118 9.28 -9.63 -11.83
N LYS A 119 8.24 -10.46 -11.91
CA LYS A 119 7.66 -11.12 -10.74
C LYS A 119 8.64 -12.09 -10.10
N ASN A 120 9.30 -12.92 -10.91
CA ASN A 120 10.29 -13.87 -10.39
C ASN A 120 11.48 -13.13 -9.78
N THR A 121 11.98 -12.09 -10.46
CA THR A 121 13.03 -11.22 -9.92
C THR A 121 12.63 -10.62 -8.58
N TYR A 122 11.42 -10.07 -8.47
CA TYR A 122 10.91 -9.53 -7.21
C TYR A 122 10.86 -10.59 -6.09
N GLU A 123 10.33 -11.78 -6.38
CA GLU A 123 10.24 -12.86 -5.39
C GLU A 123 11.61 -13.36 -4.94
N ASN A 124 12.59 -13.46 -5.85
CA ASN A 124 13.96 -13.84 -5.54
C ASN A 124 14.64 -12.78 -4.65
N LEU A 125 14.53 -11.51 -5.02
CA LEU A 125 15.09 -10.39 -4.24
C LEU A 125 14.44 -10.29 -2.85
N ARG A 126 13.14 -10.52 -2.74
CA ARG A 126 12.44 -10.52 -1.46
C ARG A 126 12.94 -11.63 -0.54
N LYS A 127 13.07 -12.85 -1.06
CA LYS A 127 13.63 -13.96 -0.28
C LYS A 127 15.06 -13.69 0.16
N TYR A 128 15.86 -13.10 -0.72
CA TYR A 128 17.25 -12.74 -0.41
C TYR A 128 17.31 -11.65 0.68
N GLU A 129 16.44 -10.64 0.62
CA GLU A 129 16.34 -9.60 1.65
C GLU A 129 16.03 -10.17 3.04
N GLU A 130 15.14 -11.17 3.10
CA GLU A 130 14.70 -11.81 4.36
C GLU A 130 15.79 -12.66 5.04
N ILE A 131 16.86 -13.07 4.30
CA ILE A 131 17.95 -13.90 4.85
C ILE A 131 18.82 -13.14 5.85
N ASP A 132 19.18 -11.90 5.51
CA ASP A 132 20.08 -11.08 6.33
C ASP A 132 19.76 -9.59 6.16
N HIS A 133 19.53 -8.93 7.28
CA HIS A 133 19.29 -7.46 7.30
C HIS A 133 20.54 -6.62 6.97
N ASN A 134 21.65 -7.26 6.61
CA ASN A 134 22.90 -6.57 6.23
C ASN A 134 23.24 -6.77 4.75
N ASN A 135 22.39 -7.45 3.98
CA ASN A 135 22.63 -7.66 2.57
C ASN A 135 22.32 -6.41 1.72
N HIS A 136 22.76 -6.43 0.46
CA HIS A 136 22.61 -5.30 -0.44
C HIS A 136 21.14 -4.93 -0.70
N VAL A 137 20.25 -5.91 -0.84
CA VAL A 137 18.83 -5.68 -1.14
C VAL A 137 18.14 -4.99 0.04
N TYR A 138 18.42 -5.44 1.28
CA TYR A 138 17.98 -4.74 2.48
C TYR A 138 18.48 -3.28 2.49
N GLY A 139 19.76 -3.08 2.16
CA GLY A 139 20.40 -1.76 2.09
C GLY A 139 19.78 -0.82 1.07
N MET A 140 19.20 -1.33 -0.02
CA MET A 140 18.56 -0.49 -1.04
C MET A 140 17.42 0.34 -0.47
N PHE A 141 16.68 -0.15 0.50
CA PHE A 141 15.63 0.62 1.17
C PHE A 141 16.15 1.41 2.38
N HIS A 142 17.08 0.84 3.15
CA HIS A 142 17.46 1.36 4.47
C HIS A 142 18.65 2.33 4.47
N TRP A 143 19.57 2.26 3.47
CA TRP A 143 20.85 2.99 3.50
C TRP A 143 20.89 4.20 2.63
N SER A 144 20.05 4.74 2.02
CA SER A 144 20.06 6.00 1.24
C SER A 144 20.60 5.94 -0.21
N PRO A 145 20.47 4.86 -0.97
CA PRO A 145 20.68 4.95 -2.41
C PRO A 145 19.61 5.86 -3.04
N PRO A 146 19.95 6.61 -4.09
CA PRO A 146 18.97 7.35 -4.85
C PRO A 146 17.91 6.40 -5.43
N TYR A 147 16.68 6.87 -5.58
CA TYR A 147 15.52 6.22 -6.18
C TYR A 147 14.83 5.16 -5.32
N TYR A 148 15.55 4.30 -4.60
CA TYR A 148 15.02 3.09 -3.96
C TYR A 148 14.91 3.19 -2.44
N SER A 149 15.62 4.15 -1.81
CA SER A 149 15.61 4.28 -0.35
C SER A 149 14.30 4.85 0.19
N TYR A 150 14.05 4.55 1.47
CA TYR A 150 12.97 5.19 2.22
C TYR A 150 13.04 6.72 2.13
N GLN A 151 14.23 7.30 2.23
CA GLN A 151 14.44 8.74 2.14
C GLN A 151 14.03 9.30 0.77
N ALA A 152 14.32 8.60 -0.32
CA ALA A 152 13.91 9.01 -1.67
C ALA A 152 12.40 8.88 -1.87
N LEU A 153 11.81 7.75 -1.45
CA LEU A 153 10.38 7.49 -1.62
C LEU A 153 9.49 8.27 -0.65
N SER A 154 9.99 8.65 0.52
CA SER A 154 9.24 9.52 1.47
C SER A 154 9.00 10.94 0.95
N GLN A 155 9.64 11.33 -0.17
CA GLN A 155 9.36 12.59 -0.87
C GLN A 155 8.07 12.56 -1.69
N ILE A 156 7.43 11.40 -1.82
CA ILE A 156 6.09 11.27 -2.41
C ILE A 156 5.10 12.09 -1.58
N LYS A 157 4.33 12.92 -2.26
CA LYS A 157 3.33 13.79 -1.63
C LYS A 157 1.95 13.28 -1.94
N VAL A 158 1.15 13.08 -0.90
CA VAL A 158 -0.25 12.69 -1.00
C VAL A 158 -1.10 13.77 -0.37
N LYS A 159 -2.13 14.23 -1.07
CA LYS A 159 -3.08 15.21 -0.54
C LYS A 159 -4.48 14.91 -1.01
N ARG A 160 -5.46 15.20 -0.19
CA ARG A 160 -6.86 15.18 -0.58
C ARG A 160 -7.19 16.38 -1.47
N LEU A 161 -7.94 16.16 -2.53
CA LEU A 161 -8.43 17.23 -3.40
C LEU A 161 -9.72 17.81 -2.81
N ALA A 162 -9.62 18.95 -2.15
CA ALA A 162 -10.73 19.61 -1.44
C ALA A 162 -11.46 18.60 -0.51
N ASN A 163 -12.79 18.69 -0.38
CA ASN A 163 -13.61 17.75 0.39
C ASN A 163 -14.18 16.62 -0.49
N SER A 164 -13.39 16.15 -1.46
CA SER A 164 -13.80 15.10 -2.39
C SER A 164 -13.32 13.72 -1.96
N ASP A 165 -13.72 12.69 -2.71
CA ASP A 165 -13.24 11.32 -2.61
C ASP A 165 -11.89 11.07 -3.30
N MET A 166 -11.21 12.14 -3.71
CA MET A 166 -10.01 12.03 -4.51
C MET A 166 -8.76 12.34 -3.71
N LEU A 167 -7.75 11.48 -3.83
CA LEU A 167 -6.39 11.70 -3.37
C LEU A 167 -5.49 11.96 -4.57
N GLU A 168 -4.78 13.07 -4.56
CA GLU A 168 -3.71 13.37 -5.51
C GLU A 168 -2.39 12.90 -4.94
N ILE A 169 -1.66 12.08 -5.71
CA ILE A 169 -0.32 11.60 -5.39
C ILE A 169 0.64 12.21 -6.39
N SER A 170 1.72 12.81 -5.92
CA SER A 170 2.76 13.37 -6.77
C SER A 170 4.14 12.96 -6.31
N TYR A 171 5.02 12.71 -7.28
CA TYR A 171 6.42 12.38 -7.06
C TYR A 171 7.31 13.17 -8.01
N GLU A 172 8.50 13.54 -7.55
CA GLU A 172 9.48 14.31 -8.31
C GLU A 172 10.87 13.69 -8.15
N ASN A 173 11.53 13.45 -9.27
CA ASN A 173 12.88 12.91 -9.31
C ASN A 173 13.57 13.29 -10.63
N ASP A 174 14.87 12.99 -10.76
CA ASP A 174 15.69 13.32 -11.94
C ASP A 174 15.63 12.26 -13.06
N ASP A 175 14.97 11.13 -12.85
CA ASP A 175 14.70 10.09 -13.86
C ASP A 175 13.19 10.02 -14.14
N PRO A 176 12.73 10.38 -15.36
CA PRO A 176 11.30 10.41 -15.68
C PRO A 176 10.65 9.03 -15.65
N ALA A 177 11.38 7.97 -16.03
CA ALA A 177 10.87 6.61 -16.02
C ALA A 177 10.68 6.11 -14.57
N ILE A 178 11.63 6.41 -13.68
CA ILE A 178 11.49 6.13 -12.24
C ILE A 178 10.27 6.85 -11.66
N VAL A 179 10.09 8.15 -11.98
CA VAL A 179 8.94 8.91 -11.47
C VAL A 179 7.62 8.28 -11.88
N TYR A 180 7.50 7.91 -13.15
CA TYR A 180 6.28 7.29 -13.69
C TYR A 180 6.01 5.92 -13.08
N ASN A 181 7.00 5.04 -13.09
CA ASN A 181 6.86 3.68 -12.59
C ASN A 181 6.65 3.64 -11.06
N THR A 182 7.27 4.55 -10.32
CA THR A 182 7.02 4.69 -8.87
C THR A 182 5.53 4.92 -8.58
N LEU A 183 4.86 5.82 -9.31
CA LEU A 183 3.45 6.11 -9.10
C LEU A 183 2.54 4.94 -9.50
N ILE A 184 2.87 4.22 -10.57
CA ILE A 184 2.11 3.01 -10.97
C ILE A 184 2.23 1.93 -9.91
N ILE A 185 3.46 1.59 -9.53
CA ILE A 185 3.72 0.54 -8.54
C ILE A 185 3.12 0.91 -7.17
N LEU A 186 3.23 2.18 -6.77
CA LEU A 186 2.62 2.67 -5.53
C LEU A 186 1.10 2.51 -5.52
N ASN A 187 0.45 2.84 -6.64
CA ASN A 187 -0.99 2.67 -6.77
C ASN A 187 -1.40 1.19 -6.64
N ASP A 188 -0.68 0.29 -7.31
CA ASP A 188 -0.93 -1.15 -7.22
C ASP A 188 -0.72 -1.69 -5.80
N GLU A 189 0.39 -1.30 -5.14
CA GLU A 189 0.68 -1.72 -3.76
C GLU A 189 -0.32 -1.15 -2.77
N PHE A 190 -0.76 0.09 -2.94
CA PHE A 190 -1.81 0.67 -2.11
C PHE A 190 -3.12 -0.10 -2.24
N VAL A 191 -3.59 -0.35 -3.48
CA VAL A 191 -4.83 -1.10 -3.72
C VAL A 191 -4.75 -2.49 -3.10
N LYS A 192 -3.62 -3.18 -3.22
CA LYS A 192 -3.39 -4.49 -2.60
C LYS A 192 -3.45 -4.40 -1.08
N GLN A 193 -2.69 -3.51 -0.45
CA GLN A 193 -2.66 -3.36 1.01
C GLN A 193 -4.02 -2.93 1.58
N TYR A 194 -4.69 -1.99 0.92
CA TYR A 194 -6.03 -1.55 1.33
C TYR A 194 -7.04 -2.70 1.27
N ARG A 195 -6.97 -3.52 0.23
CA ARG A 195 -7.80 -4.72 0.08
C ARG A 195 -7.52 -5.71 1.21
N ASP A 196 -6.26 -6.03 1.46
CA ASP A 196 -5.85 -7.01 2.49
C ASP A 196 -6.31 -6.56 3.89
N LEU A 197 -6.18 -5.28 4.21
CA LEU A 197 -6.68 -4.71 5.46
C LEU A 197 -8.21 -4.83 5.58
N ARG A 198 -8.95 -4.47 4.52
CA ARG A 198 -10.42 -4.51 4.54
C ARG A 198 -10.95 -5.94 4.63
N PHE A 199 -10.36 -6.89 3.90
CA PHE A 199 -10.74 -8.30 4.02
C PHE A 199 -10.33 -8.89 5.37
N GLY A 200 -9.17 -8.53 5.91
CA GLY A 200 -8.72 -8.94 7.23
C GLY A 200 -9.70 -8.50 8.32
N GLU A 201 -10.11 -7.23 8.31
CA GLU A 201 -11.12 -6.69 9.26
C GLU A 201 -12.46 -7.42 9.12
N THR A 202 -12.95 -7.61 7.89
CA THR A 202 -14.22 -8.29 7.62
C THR A 202 -14.19 -9.74 8.09
N ASN A 203 -13.13 -10.49 7.82
CA ASN A 203 -12.98 -11.86 8.27
C ASN A 203 -12.94 -11.98 9.80
N ASN A 204 -12.27 -11.06 10.48
CA ASN A 204 -12.25 -11.02 11.95
C ASN A 204 -13.64 -10.77 12.54
N VAL A 205 -14.41 -9.87 11.92
CA VAL A 205 -15.80 -9.58 12.33
C VAL A 205 -16.69 -10.80 12.11
N ILE A 206 -16.57 -11.47 10.96
CA ILE A 206 -17.32 -12.70 10.66
C ILE A 206 -16.97 -13.79 11.69
N ALA A 207 -15.70 -14.06 11.93
CA ALA A 207 -15.25 -15.06 12.90
C ALA A 207 -15.75 -14.75 14.33
N TYR A 208 -15.77 -13.47 14.72
CA TYR A 208 -16.36 -13.04 15.97
C TYR A 208 -17.86 -13.38 16.06
N PHE A 209 -18.65 -13.04 15.04
CA PHE A 209 -20.07 -13.33 15.03
C PHE A 209 -20.37 -14.83 14.97
N GLU A 210 -19.60 -15.60 14.22
CA GLU A 210 -19.71 -17.08 14.20
C GLU A 210 -19.45 -17.68 15.59
N SER A 211 -18.40 -17.24 16.28
CA SER A 211 -18.11 -17.70 17.65
C SER A 211 -19.20 -17.32 18.66
N GLU A 212 -19.76 -16.12 18.52
CA GLU A 212 -20.83 -15.64 19.38
C GLU A 212 -22.14 -16.39 19.12
N LEU A 213 -22.45 -16.69 17.86
CA LEU A 213 -23.60 -17.49 17.47
C LEU A 213 -23.50 -18.91 18.05
N GLU A 214 -22.32 -19.53 17.97
CA GLU A 214 -22.05 -20.85 18.57
C GLU A 214 -22.24 -20.82 20.10
N ARG A 215 -21.70 -19.78 20.76
CA ARG A 215 -21.82 -19.59 22.21
C ARG A 215 -23.28 -19.46 22.66
N VAL A 216 -24.05 -18.61 21.96
CA VAL A 216 -25.49 -18.39 22.25
C VAL A 216 -26.27 -19.65 21.97
N GLY A 217 -25.99 -20.35 20.85
CA GLY A 217 -26.63 -21.62 20.49
C GLY A 217 -26.41 -22.71 21.53
N ASN A 218 -25.19 -22.82 22.06
CA ASN A 218 -24.88 -23.79 23.13
C ASN A 218 -25.57 -23.42 24.45
N ASN A 219 -25.63 -22.13 24.80
CA ASN A 219 -26.38 -21.67 25.97
C ASN A 219 -27.87 -21.97 25.86
N LEU A 220 -28.47 -21.74 24.68
CA LEU A 220 -29.89 -22.06 24.42
C LEU A 220 -30.15 -23.55 24.63
N ARG A 221 -29.35 -24.44 24.02
CA ARG A 221 -29.48 -25.91 24.19
C ARG A 221 -29.41 -26.30 25.67
N ASN A 222 -28.45 -25.76 26.41
CA ASN A 222 -28.31 -26.03 27.84
C ASN A 222 -29.54 -25.59 28.65
N LEU A 223 -30.13 -24.45 28.31
CA LEU A 223 -31.34 -23.95 28.93
C LEU A 223 -32.57 -24.79 28.57
N GLU A 224 -32.69 -25.21 27.30
CA GLU A 224 -33.77 -26.12 26.84
C GLU A 224 -33.64 -27.48 27.55
N ASP A 225 -32.47 -28.05 27.66
CA ASP A 225 -32.22 -29.31 28.38
C ASP A 225 -32.59 -29.15 29.87
N SER A 226 -32.15 -28.05 30.49
CA SER A 226 -32.47 -27.74 31.90
C SER A 226 -33.97 -27.57 32.11
N LEU A 227 -34.69 -26.91 31.20
CA LEU A 227 -36.13 -26.74 31.24
C LEU A 227 -36.83 -28.07 31.05
N ARG A 228 -36.38 -28.92 30.13
CA ARG A 228 -36.93 -30.26 29.93
C ARG A 228 -36.75 -31.11 31.17
N ASP A 229 -35.58 -31.13 31.78
CA ASP A 229 -35.30 -31.89 33.02
C ASP A 229 -36.14 -31.37 34.19
N TYR A 230 -36.31 -30.06 34.34
CA TYR A 230 -37.20 -29.47 35.31
C TYR A 230 -38.64 -29.91 35.11
N ASN A 231 -39.18 -29.89 33.88
CA ASN A 231 -40.55 -30.33 33.57
C ASN A 231 -40.74 -31.81 33.86
N VAL A 232 -39.75 -32.67 33.56
CA VAL A 232 -39.80 -34.11 33.88
C VAL A 232 -39.78 -34.35 35.38
N GLN A 233 -38.89 -33.68 36.15
CA GLN A 233 -38.76 -33.83 37.61
C GLN A 233 -40.02 -33.37 38.34
N HIS A 234 -40.61 -32.26 37.91
CA HIS A 234 -41.76 -31.66 38.57
C HIS A 234 -43.11 -32.10 37.99
N ARG A 235 -43.10 -33.07 37.03
CA ARG A 235 -44.31 -33.56 36.35
C ARG A 235 -45.20 -32.41 35.87
N VAL A 236 -44.61 -31.36 35.31
CA VAL A 236 -45.35 -30.23 34.72
C VAL A 236 -46.04 -30.75 33.45
N ILE A 237 -47.30 -31.13 33.61
CA ILE A 237 -48.15 -31.57 32.48
C ILE A 237 -48.62 -30.27 31.81
N ASN A 238 -48.52 -30.22 30.48
CA ASN A 238 -48.95 -29.05 29.71
C ASN A 238 -50.46 -28.93 29.80
N TYR A 239 -50.95 -28.00 30.61
CA TYR A 239 -52.40 -27.80 30.84
C TYR A 239 -53.19 -27.45 29.57
N ASP A 240 -52.54 -26.83 28.58
CA ASP A 240 -53.20 -26.46 27.30
C ASP A 240 -53.59 -27.63 26.42
N GLU A 241 -52.97 -28.79 26.56
CA GLU A 241 -53.38 -30.01 25.82
C GLU A 241 -54.50 -30.81 26.58
N GLN A 242 -54.51 -30.72 27.89
CA GLN A 242 -55.56 -31.43 28.69
C GLN A 242 -56.93 -30.75 28.59
N THR A 243 -56.98 -29.43 28.40
CA THR A 243 -58.27 -28.70 28.26
C THR A 243 -58.90 -28.82 26.87
N LYS A 244 -58.20 -29.39 25.89
CA LYS A 244 -58.77 -29.66 24.54
C LYS A 244 -59.49 -31.01 24.43
N HIS A 245 -59.44 -31.84 25.46
CA HIS A 245 -60.06 -33.19 25.48
C HIS A 245 -61.10 -33.38 26.58
N ILE A 246 -61.60 -32.29 27.20
CA ILE A 246 -62.80 -32.24 27.99
C ILE A 246 -63.87 -31.44 27.29
#